data_34c38cf6b7744e801c74de9a26425b38
#
_entry.id   34c38cf6b7744e801c74de9a26425b38
#
_cell.length_a   1.000
_cell.length_b   1.000
_cell.length_c   1.000
_cell.angle_alpha   90.00
_cell.angle_beta   90.00
_cell.angle_gamma   90.00
#
_symmetry.space_group_name_H-M   'P 1'
#
loop_
_entity.id
_entity.type
_entity.pdbx_description
1 polymer ?
#
loop_
_entity_poly.entity_id
_entity_poly.type
_entity_poly.pdbx_seq_one_letter_code
_entity_poly.pdbx_strand_id
1 'polypeptide(L)'
;MKTEQLYPTKPMDCWGKMKELRGRYFKNMWQAQSKGQPLYVGAGLSIMGALPMGLGDTYSMMHGPYFARLMRDPDRAVWCHEASEAHGLSRDLCSTLRLAIGTFYRGFHSTPDSGEDVHPQFVFEPQICIAQSKIAQIFSREYSIPFIGMEIPFITDRNDPDHVESARRYFMEQSHQAIEKMVKATGIEFDDERLIEGVENQWEACRLWGQVCLLQQNTPAPLDMRMLESFGAMLFSVGPFRKDGVEGIRMLYEETLDRVDRGIAALGTERCRILYDGQPVYYRMSLLRYPNQYGAALVGGRFTYAMHGSYSIAEDGTWGPLPSLKELGITIRTRDDALRVLADHCMLNRPLMWTEYIPSKVQEHIMLARDWNVDGVLYHLDLGCKFIAAGHQEARLAVQNMGKSTMSFEASSSDPRDLTEGQVVDQMDTFLRNMGLTPTEDGNGHRAGDDE
;
A
#
# COMPACT_ATOMS: atom_id res chain seq x y z
N MET A 1 -5.02 -40.75 1.33
CA MET A 1 -4.74 -39.54 0.51
C MET A 1 -6.07 -38.80 0.41
N LYS A 2 -6.15 -37.56 0.90
CA LYS A 2 -7.31 -36.72 0.60
C LYS A 2 -7.31 -36.47 -0.90
N THR A 3 -8.38 -36.72 -1.60
CA THR A 3 -8.57 -36.35 -3.00
C THR A 3 -8.29 -34.86 -3.12
N GLU A 4 -7.39 -34.47 -4.00
CA GLU A 4 -7.02 -33.09 -4.26
C GLU A 4 -8.24 -32.36 -4.82
N GLN A 5 -8.71 -31.33 -4.13
CA GLN A 5 -9.85 -30.55 -4.59
C GLN A 5 -9.36 -29.53 -5.61
N LEU A 6 -9.84 -29.61 -6.85
CA LEU A 6 -9.54 -28.65 -7.90
C LEU A 6 -10.62 -27.56 -7.93
N TYR A 7 -10.17 -26.32 -7.97
CA TYR A 7 -11.01 -25.14 -8.09
C TYR A 7 -10.88 -24.51 -9.48
N PRO A 8 -11.96 -23.96 -10.04
CA PRO A 8 -11.87 -23.17 -11.27
C PRO A 8 -11.03 -21.92 -11.05
N THR A 9 -10.19 -21.59 -12.02
CA THR A 9 -9.40 -20.35 -12.05
C THR A 9 -9.75 -19.53 -13.27
N LYS A 10 -9.61 -18.20 -13.16
CA LYS A 10 -9.90 -17.27 -14.26
C LYS A 10 -8.99 -16.04 -14.12
N PRO A 11 -8.44 -15.45 -15.21
CA PRO A 11 -7.83 -14.14 -15.18
C PRO A 11 -8.80 -13.06 -14.66
N MET A 12 -8.27 -11.94 -14.18
CA MET A 12 -9.08 -10.80 -13.72
C MET A 12 -9.63 -10.01 -14.91
N ASP A 13 -10.95 -9.89 -15.01
CA ASP A 13 -11.62 -9.15 -16.08
C ASP A 13 -11.36 -7.63 -15.97
N CYS A 14 -11.35 -7.10 -14.74
CA CYS A 14 -11.13 -5.68 -14.49
C CYS A 14 -9.70 -5.19 -14.78
N TRP A 15 -8.74 -6.08 -15.01
CA TRP A 15 -7.32 -5.74 -15.15
C TRP A 15 -7.04 -4.73 -16.27
N GLY A 16 -7.65 -4.95 -17.46
CA GLY A 16 -7.51 -4.05 -18.60
C GLY A 16 -7.97 -2.63 -18.30
N LYS A 17 -9.14 -2.50 -17.66
CA LYS A 17 -9.71 -1.20 -17.27
C LYS A 17 -8.87 -0.50 -16.22
N MET A 18 -8.35 -1.23 -15.24
CA MET A 18 -7.44 -0.67 -14.23
C MET A 18 -6.15 -0.14 -14.85
N LYS A 19 -5.57 -0.84 -15.83
CA LYS A 19 -4.41 -0.34 -16.58
C LYS A 19 -4.74 0.96 -17.35
N GLU A 20 -5.94 1.07 -17.93
CA GLU A 20 -6.41 2.29 -18.62
C GLU A 20 -6.53 3.46 -17.64
N LEU A 21 -7.17 3.28 -16.48
CA LEU A 21 -7.31 4.32 -15.44
C LEU A 21 -5.94 4.83 -14.99
N ARG A 22 -4.99 3.94 -14.71
CA ARG A 22 -3.62 4.32 -14.36
C ARG A 22 -2.91 5.05 -15.48
N GLY A 23 -3.05 4.59 -16.72
CA GLY A 23 -2.46 5.27 -17.90
C GLY A 23 -2.99 6.69 -18.07
N ARG A 24 -4.31 6.87 -17.89
CA ARG A 24 -4.96 8.20 -17.91
C ARG A 24 -4.42 9.12 -16.82
N TYR A 25 -4.27 8.60 -15.59
CA TYR A 25 -3.69 9.36 -14.48
C TYR A 25 -2.29 9.88 -14.81
N PHE A 26 -1.37 9.03 -15.28
CA PHE A 26 -0.01 9.45 -15.63
C PHE A 26 0.03 10.42 -16.82
N LYS A 27 -0.81 10.19 -17.82
CA LYS A 27 -0.94 11.14 -18.92
C LYS A 27 -1.35 12.53 -18.42
N ASN A 28 -2.36 12.60 -17.55
CA ASN A 28 -2.81 13.86 -16.97
C ASN A 28 -1.74 14.49 -16.08
N MET A 29 -1.03 13.72 -15.28
CA MET A 29 0.08 14.18 -14.44
C MET A 29 1.16 14.87 -15.29
N TRP A 30 1.58 14.26 -16.40
CA TRP A 30 2.56 14.88 -17.30
C TRP A 30 2.07 16.17 -17.97
N GLN A 31 0.77 16.29 -18.17
CA GLN A 31 0.15 17.49 -18.75
C GLN A 31 -0.23 18.53 -17.69
N ALA A 32 -0.11 18.25 -16.42
CA ALA A 32 -0.60 19.12 -15.35
C ALA A 32 0.08 20.50 -15.39
N GLN A 33 1.39 20.54 -15.52
CA GLN A 33 2.15 21.80 -15.59
C GLN A 33 1.69 22.70 -16.73
N SER A 34 1.55 22.17 -17.94
CA SER A 34 1.07 22.94 -19.12
C SER A 34 -0.38 23.39 -19.00
N LYS A 35 -1.17 22.74 -18.14
CA LYS A 35 -2.57 23.10 -17.84
C LYS A 35 -2.71 24.00 -16.62
N GLY A 36 -1.60 24.41 -15.99
CA GLY A 36 -1.62 25.20 -14.76
C GLY A 36 -2.17 24.45 -13.54
N GLN A 37 -2.18 23.12 -13.59
CA GLN A 37 -2.61 22.27 -12.47
C GLN A 37 -1.46 22.02 -11.50
N PRO A 38 -1.72 21.97 -10.17
CA PRO A 38 -0.67 21.82 -9.19
C PRO A 38 -0.01 20.43 -9.24
N LEU A 39 1.31 20.46 -9.12
CA LEU A 39 2.14 19.27 -8.91
C LEU A 39 2.80 19.36 -7.54
N TYR A 40 2.91 18.25 -6.86
CA TYR A 40 3.63 18.19 -5.58
C TYR A 40 4.48 16.92 -5.50
N VAL A 41 5.47 16.95 -4.62
CA VAL A 41 6.19 15.75 -4.23
C VAL A 41 5.64 15.29 -2.87
N GLY A 42 5.35 14.03 -2.74
CA GLY A 42 4.93 13.48 -1.46
C GLY A 42 4.26 12.14 -1.64
N ALA A 43 4.37 11.35 -0.58
CA ALA A 43 3.68 10.08 -0.53
C ALA A 43 2.19 10.24 -0.20
N GLY A 44 1.59 11.41 -0.45
CA GLY A 44 0.19 11.74 -0.09
C GLY A 44 -0.82 10.61 -0.12
N LEU A 45 -0.41 9.49 -0.66
CA LEU A 45 -0.92 8.14 -0.61
C LEU A 45 -2.41 8.08 -0.24
N SER A 46 -2.89 6.90 0.00
CA SER A 46 -4.25 6.66 0.48
C SER A 46 -4.58 7.26 1.86
N ILE A 47 -3.63 7.92 2.53
CA ILE A 47 -3.82 8.40 3.91
C ILE A 47 -4.41 9.81 3.93
N MET A 48 -3.80 10.75 3.21
CA MET A 48 -4.15 12.18 3.27
C MET A 48 -4.22 12.83 1.89
N GLY A 49 -4.28 12.01 0.83
CA GLY A 49 -4.28 12.50 -0.54
C GLY A 49 -5.51 13.33 -0.92
N ALA A 50 -6.60 13.23 -0.15
CA ALA A 50 -7.78 14.07 -0.32
C ALA A 50 -7.49 15.55 -0.03
N LEU A 51 -6.55 15.88 0.88
CA LEU A 51 -6.31 17.25 1.29
C LEU A 51 -5.84 18.17 0.15
N PRO A 52 -4.86 17.80 -0.70
CA PRO A 52 -4.46 18.62 -1.84
C PRO A 52 -5.55 18.79 -2.91
N MET A 53 -6.60 17.95 -2.93
CA MET A 53 -7.66 18.04 -3.95
C MET A 53 -8.43 19.36 -3.95
N GLY A 54 -8.47 20.07 -2.82
CA GLY A 54 -9.05 21.42 -2.77
C GLY A 54 -8.31 22.45 -3.64
N LEU A 55 -7.12 22.16 -4.12
CA LEU A 55 -6.40 22.99 -5.11
C LEU A 55 -6.77 22.66 -6.57
N GLY A 56 -7.70 21.75 -6.80
CA GLY A 56 -8.05 21.26 -8.12
C GLY A 56 -7.47 19.87 -8.41
N ASP A 57 -7.21 19.58 -9.68
CA ASP A 57 -6.58 18.31 -10.07
C ASP A 57 -5.08 18.35 -9.77
N THR A 58 -4.73 17.89 -8.58
CA THR A 58 -3.33 17.82 -8.11
C THR A 58 -2.71 16.45 -8.39
N TYR A 59 -1.42 16.38 -8.62
CA TYR A 59 -0.72 15.12 -8.91
C TYR A 59 0.56 15.01 -8.09
N SER A 60 0.79 13.80 -7.52
CA SER A 60 2.03 13.51 -6.81
C SER A 60 3.08 12.90 -7.74
N MET A 61 4.32 13.37 -7.60
CA MET A 61 5.46 12.92 -8.40
C MET A 61 6.30 11.82 -7.74
N MET A 62 6.16 11.57 -6.44
CA MET A 62 7.09 10.72 -5.68
C MET A 62 7.17 9.28 -6.21
N HIS A 63 6.05 8.68 -6.57
CA HIS A 63 5.95 7.32 -7.09
C HIS A 63 5.45 7.34 -8.55
N GLY A 64 6.05 8.18 -9.37
CA GLY A 64 5.69 8.35 -10.77
C GLY A 64 5.89 7.10 -11.62
N PRO A 65 5.57 7.16 -12.92
CA PRO A 65 5.65 6.01 -13.83
C PRO A 65 7.07 5.44 -13.95
N TYR A 66 8.10 6.21 -13.64
CA TYR A 66 9.49 5.75 -13.62
C TYR A 66 9.74 4.73 -12.51
N PHE A 67 9.14 4.89 -11.32
CA PHE A 67 9.31 3.95 -10.22
C PHE A 67 8.88 2.53 -10.63
N ALA A 68 7.67 2.37 -11.16
CA ALA A 68 7.16 1.08 -11.60
C ALA A 68 8.01 0.47 -12.75
N ARG A 69 8.59 1.33 -13.62
CA ARG A 69 9.46 0.89 -14.71
C ARG A 69 10.80 0.39 -14.18
N LEU A 70 11.37 1.07 -13.19
CA LEU A 70 12.65 0.68 -12.57
C LEU A 70 12.55 -0.63 -11.80
N MET A 71 11.37 -0.95 -11.25
CA MET A 71 11.15 -2.26 -10.62
C MET A 71 11.26 -3.44 -11.60
N ARG A 72 11.16 -3.17 -12.91
CA ARG A 72 11.34 -4.17 -13.98
C ARG A 72 12.70 -4.11 -14.65
N ASP A 73 13.57 -3.21 -14.21
CA ASP A 73 14.91 -3.01 -14.76
C ASP A 73 15.92 -2.91 -13.58
N PRO A 74 16.35 -4.07 -13.06
CA PRO A 74 17.22 -4.13 -11.87
C PRO A 74 18.53 -3.36 -12.03
N ASP A 75 19.16 -3.39 -13.22
CA ASP A 75 20.43 -2.68 -13.45
C ASP A 75 20.25 -1.17 -13.38
N ARG A 76 19.16 -0.68 -13.94
CA ARG A 76 18.81 0.75 -13.87
C ARG A 76 18.40 1.17 -12.46
N ALA A 77 17.74 0.30 -11.71
CA ALA A 77 17.45 0.54 -10.30
C ALA A 77 18.74 0.68 -9.48
N VAL A 78 19.70 -0.21 -9.68
CA VAL A 78 21.04 -0.12 -9.06
C VAL A 78 21.73 1.20 -9.41
N TRP A 79 21.73 1.58 -10.69
CA TRP A 79 22.30 2.85 -11.14
C TRP A 79 21.66 4.09 -10.46
N CYS A 80 20.35 4.06 -10.18
CA CYS A 80 19.69 5.11 -9.41
C CYS A 80 20.07 5.05 -7.93
N HIS A 81 20.18 3.87 -7.32
CA HIS A 81 20.65 3.70 -5.95
C HIS A 81 22.06 4.28 -5.75
N GLU A 82 22.99 3.99 -6.67
CA GLU A 82 24.35 4.53 -6.66
C GLU A 82 24.35 6.06 -6.70
N ALA A 83 23.44 6.69 -7.43
CA ALA A 83 23.30 8.14 -7.43
C ALA A 83 22.88 8.68 -6.06
N SER A 84 21.91 8.05 -5.39
CA SER A 84 21.50 8.45 -4.05
C SER A 84 22.63 8.27 -3.02
N GLU A 85 23.40 7.19 -3.12
CA GLU A 85 24.56 6.91 -2.26
C GLU A 85 25.68 7.93 -2.47
N ALA A 86 25.97 8.32 -3.73
CA ALA A 86 26.93 9.35 -4.07
C ALA A 86 26.56 10.74 -3.48
N HIS A 87 25.27 10.98 -3.21
CA HIS A 87 24.77 12.17 -2.52
C HIS A 87 24.62 11.98 -1.00
N GLY A 88 25.23 10.94 -0.43
CA GLY A 88 25.37 10.73 1.01
C GLY A 88 24.21 10.00 1.67
N LEU A 89 23.34 9.33 0.91
CA LEU A 89 22.27 8.50 1.47
C LEU A 89 22.79 7.08 1.76
N SER A 90 22.74 6.67 3.02
CA SER A 90 23.19 5.33 3.44
C SER A 90 22.33 4.23 2.84
N ARG A 91 22.92 3.07 2.54
CA ARG A 91 22.22 1.85 2.14
C ARG A 91 21.25 1.32 3.19
N ASP A 92 21.44 1.68 4.47
CA ASP A 92 20.56 1.31 5.58
C ASP A 92 19.21 2.05 5.58
N LEU A 93 19.06 3.08 4.73
CA LEU A 93 17.80 3.77 4.54
C LEU A 93 16.88 2.98 3.62
N CYS A 94 15.57 3.20 3.76
CA CYS A 94 14.54 2.59 2.93
C CYS A 94 14.91 2.61 1.44
N SER A 95 15.04 1.44 0.82
CA SER A 95 15.45 1.29 -0.57
C SER A 95 14.46 1.93 -1.54
N THR A 96 13.15 1.84 -1.26
CA THR A 96 12.10 2.49 -2.06
C THR A 96 12.30 4.01 -2.11
N LEU A 97 12.58 4.63 -0.99
CA LEU A 97 12.79 6.08 -0.90
C LEU A 97 14.15 6.52 -1.48
N ARG A 98 15.20 5.71 -1.28
CA ARG A 98 16.50 5.93 -1.95
C ARG A 98 16.36 5.86 -3.47
N LEU A 99 15.57 4.91 -3.97
CA LEU A 99 15.30 4.80 -5.39
C LEU A 99 14.56 6.05 -5.91
N ALA A 100 13.56 6.55 -5.19
CA ALA A 100 12.81 7.74 -5.56
C ALA A 100 13.72 8.97 -5.71
N ILE A 101 14.60 9.23 -4.74
CA ILE A 101 15.55 10.35 -4.84
C ILE A 101 16.65 10.08 -5.87
N GLY A 102 17.07 8.82 -6.03
CA GLY A 102 18.01 8.41 -7.06
C GLY A 102 17.51 8.67 -8.48
N THR A 103 16.19 8.49 -8.73
CA THR A 103 15.57 8.85 -10.02
C THR A 103 15.68 10.34 -10.29
N PHE A 104 15.48 11.18 -9.26
CA PHE A 104 15.66 12.62 -9.37
C PHE A 104 17.10 12.97 -9.74
N TYR A 105 18.10 12.44 -9.04
CA TYR A 105 19.53 12.71 -9.35
C TYR A 105 19.97 12.17 -10.72
N ARG A 106 19.23 11.25 -11.32
CA ARG A 106 19.44 10.74 -12.68
C ARG A 106 18.62 11.46 -13.75
N GLY A 107 17.91 12.54 -13.40
CA GLY A 107 17.14 13.33 -14.35
C GLY A 107 15.81 12.71 -14.81
N PHE A 108 15.28 11.71 -14.08
CA PHE A 108 13.96 11.12 -14.42
C PHE A 108 12.78 11.95 -13.87
N HIS A 109 12.84 13.25 -14.04
CA HIS A 109 11.80 14.21 -13.67
C HIS A 109 11.25 14.98 -14.86
N SER A 110 11.70 14.61 -16.07
CA SER A 110 11.23 15.25 -17.33
C SER A 110 10.07 14.47 -17.93
N THR A 111 9.21 15.17 -18.68
CA THR A 111 8.12 14.55 -19.41
C THR A 111 8.65 13.58 -20.49
N PRO A 112 8.08 12.38 -20.66
CA PRO A 112 8.57 11.41 -21.64
C PRO A 112 8.54 11.90 -23.10
N ASP A 113 7.57 12.76 -23.44
CA ASP A 113 7.32 13.17 -24.82
C ASP A 113 8.10 14.44 -25.22
N SER A 114 8.17 15.44 -24.32
CA SER A 114 8.79 16.74 -24.63
C SER A 114 10.19 16.90 -24.03
N GLY A 115 10.57 16.08 -23.06
CA GLY A 115 11.81 16.24 -22.31
C GLY A 115 11.80 17.47 -21.38
N GLU A 116 10.65 18.14 -21.22
CA GLU A 116 10.52 19.27 -20.30
C GLU A 116 10.60 18.84 -18.86
N ASP A 117 11.37 19.56 -18.05
CA ASP A 117 11.43 19.32 -16.62
C ASP A 117 10.12 19.66 -15.94
N VAL A 118 9.69 18.79 -15.07
CA VAL A 118 8.47 18.94 -14.28
C VAL A 118 8.81 19.58 -12.94
N HIS A 119 8.16 20.69 -12.61
CA HIS A 119 8.43 21.50 -11.44
C HIS A 119 7.25 21.44 -10.45
N PRO A 120 7.39 20.68 -9.33
CA PRO A 120 6.41 20.71 -8.27
C PRO A 120 6.42 22.04 -7.53
N GLN A 121 5.26 22.45 -6.98
CA GLN A 121 5.14 23.71 -6.25
C GLN A 121 5.37 23.56 -4.74
N PHE A 122 5.19 22.36 -4.19
CA PHE A 122 5.39 22.08 -2.76
C PHE A 122 5.71 20.60 -2.53
N VAL A 123 6.21 20.31 -1.35
CA VAL A 123 6.26 18.93 -0.82
C VAL A 123 5.15 18.79 0.21
N PHE A 124 4.28 17.79 0.06
CA PHE A 124 3.26 17.44 1.03
C PHE A 124 3.46 16.01 1.55
N GLU A 125 3.74 15.88 2.84
CA GLU A 125 4.17 14.60 3.40
C GLU A 125 3.52 14.31 4.76
N PRO A 126 2.68 13.26 4.87
CA PRO A 126 2.32 12.70 6.16
C PRO A 126 3.58 12.08 6.81
N GLN A 127 3.92 12.55 8.00
CA GLN A 127 5.13 12.11 8.69
C GLN A 127 4.89 10.79 9.43
N ILE A 128 4.88 9.69 8.68
CA ILE A 128 4.66 8.34 9.21
C ILE A 128 5.96 7.59 9.52
N CYS A 129 7.04 7.90 8.83
CA CYS A 129 8.34 7.33 9.15
C CYS A 129 9.48 8.35 8.94
N ILE A 130 10.58 8.17 9.67
CA ILE A 130 11.73 9.07 9.65
C ILE A 130 12.36 9.15 8.25
N ALA A 131 12.50 8.01 7.56
CA ALA A 131 13.10 7.98 6.23
C ALA A 131 12.29 8.78 5.21
N GLN A 132 10.96 8.66 5.25
CA GLN A 132 10.04 9.38 4.37
C GLN A 132 10.10 10.89 4.62
N SER A 133 10.03 11.31 5.89
CA SER A 133 10.18 12.72 6.26
C SER A 133 11.51 13.30 5.80
N LYS A 134 12.61 12.52 5.91
CA LYS A 134 13.94 12.97 5.48
C LYS A 134 14.05 13.13 3.97
N ILE A 135 13.55 12.18 3.20
CA ILE A 135 13.53 12.24 1.74
C ILE A 135 12.66 13.41 1.25
N ALA A 136 11.50 13.63 1.87
CA ALA A 136 10.64 14.77 1.57
C ALA A 136 11.35 16.12 1.81
N GLN A 137 12.10 16.26 2.90
CA GLN A 137 12.93 17.43 3.16
C GLN A 137 14.05 17.60 2.11
N ILE A 138 14.65 16.52 1.63
CA ILE A 138 15.64 16.56 0.56
C ILE A 138 15.00 17.10 -0.73
N PHE A 139 13.83 16.57 -1.14
CA PHE A 139 13.11 17.09 -2.30
C PHE A 139 12.76 18.58 -2.16
N SER A 140 12.30 19.00 -0.98
CA SER A 140 12.03 20.43 -0.71
C SER A 140 13.26 21.30 -0.95
N ARG A 141 14.42 20.87 -0.50
CA ARG A 141 15.68 21.58 -0.69
C ARG A 141 16.13 21.58 -2.15
N GLU A 142 16.13 20.42 -2.81
CA GLU A 142 16.60 20.26 -4.19
C GLU A 142 15.75 21.05 -5.19
N TYR A 143 14.42 21.07 -5.00
CA TYR A 143 13.52 21.89 -5.82
C TYR A 143 13.37 23.35 -5.33
N SER A 144 13.91 23.69 -4.15
CA SER A 144 13.72 25.01 -3.50
C SER A 144 12.25 25.38 -3.30
N ILE A 145 11.43 24.42 -2.87
CA ILE A 145 9.99 24.55 -2.65
C ILE A 145 9.60 24.29 -1.19
N PRO A 146 8.48 24.84 -0.69
CA PRO A 146 8.09 24.66 0.70
C PRO A 146 7.81 23.19 1.05
N PHE A 147 8.23 22.79 2.25
CA PHE A 147 7.90 21.53 2.90
C PHE A 147 6.66 21.70 3.78
N ILE A 148 5.65 20.89 3.52
CA ILE A 148 4.40 20.85 4.28
C ILE A 148 4.29 19.44 4.87
N GLY A 149 4.81 19.26 6.08
CA GLY A 149 4.70 18.02 6.84
C GLY A 149 3.46 18.05 7.73
N MET A 150 2.80 16.92 7.87
CA MET A 150 1.71 16.70 8.82
C MET A 150 1.95 15.44 9.61
N GLU A 151 1.79 15.52 10.92
CA GLU A 151 1.85 14.36 11.81
C GLU A 151 0.48 13.70 11.89
N ILE A 152 0.46 12.37 11.91
CA ILE A 152 -0.74 11.62 12.26
C ILE A 152 -0.64 11.30 13.74
N PRO A 153 -1.52 11.87 14.59
CA PRO A 153 -1.49 11.63 16.02
C PRO A 153 -1.66 10.15 16.36
N PHE A 154 -0.90 9.71 17.33
CA PHE A 154 -0.94 8.34 17.78
C PHE A 154 -2.03 8.15 18.85
N ILE A 155 -3.00 7.28 18.59
CA ILE A 155 -4.06 6.92 19.53
C ILE A 155 -3.67 5.64 20.26
N THR A 156 -3.24 5.75 21.51
CA THR A 156 -2.87 4.60 22.36
C THR A 156 -4.08 3.93 23.01
N ASP A 157 -5.12 4.71 23.29
CA ASP A 157 -6.39 4.21 23.82
C ASP A 157 -7.56 4.85 23.06
N ARG A 158 -8.24 4.01 22.29
CA ARG A 158 -9.41 4.41 21.50
C ARG A 158 -10.66 4.61 22.35
N ASN A 159 -10.66 4.11 23.59
CA ASN A 159 -11.77 4.23 24.52
C ASN A 159 -11.67 5.48 25.39
N ASP A 160 -10.57 6.22 25.32
CA ASP A 160 -10.43 7.53 25.97
C ASP A 160 -10.92 8.65 25.03
N PRO A 161 -12.15 9.17 25.23
CA PRO A 161 -12.74 10.17 24.34
C PRO A 161 -11.99 11.52 24.38
N ASP A 162 -11.36 11.88 25.49
CA ASP A 162 -10.61 13.14 25.61
C ASP A 162 -9.31 13.07 24.83
N HIS A 163 -8.63 11.90 24.87
CA HIS A 163 -7.43 11.64 24.07
C HIS A 163 -7.75 11.67 22.57
N VAL A 164 -8.82 10.97 22.16
CA VAL A 164 -9.27 10.93 20.76
C VAL A 164 -9.64 12.33 20.26
N GLU A 165 -10.41 13.11 21.04
CA GLU A 165 -10.82 14.46 20.63
C GLU A 165 -9.63 15.44 20.59
N SER A 166 -8.67 15.30 21.50
CA SER A 166 -7.44 16.09 21.48
C SER A 166 -6.60 15.81 20.22
N ALA A 167 -6.43 14.53 19.86
CA ALA A 167 -5.74 14.12 18.65
C ALA A 167 -6.44 14.63 17.38
N ARG A 168 -7.78 14.57 17.36
CA ARG A 168 -8.61 15.07 16.26
C ARG A 168 -8.43 16.58 16.05
N ARG A 169 -8.49 17.36 17.13
CA ARG A 169 -8.25 18.82 17.08
C ARG A 169 -6.86 19.14 16.55
N TYR A 170 -5.84 18.42 17.02
CA TYR A 170 -4.46 18.61 16.56
C TYR A 170 -4.33 18.31 15.06
N PHE A 171 -4.92 17.20 14.57
CA PHE A 171 -4.92 16.86 13.16
C PHE A 171 -5.62 17.94 12.32
N MET A 172 -6.80 18.41 12.74
CA MET A 172 -7.57 19.43 12.02
C MET A 172 -6.82 20.76 11.95
N GLU A 173 -6.19 21.20 13.06
CA GLU A 173 -5.39 22.42 13.10
C GLU A 173 -4.19 22.34 12.13
N GLN A 174 -3.46 21.22 12.12
CA GLN A 174 -2.41 20.99 11.14
C GLN A 174 -2.94 21.02 9.68
N SER A 175 -4.14 20.47 9.47
CA SER A 175 -4.76 20.45 8.13
C SER A 175 -5.08 21.88 7.66
N HIS A 176 -5.61 22.76 8.52
CA HIS A 176 -5.83 24.16 8.18
C HIS A 176 -4.53 24.88 7.82
N GLN A 177 -3.49 24.69 8.63
CA GLN A 177 -2.16 25.27 8.36
C GLN A 177 -1.53 24.71 7.08
N ALA A 178 -1.76 23.43 6.77
CA ALA A 178 -1.29 22.83 5.50
C ALA A 178 -2.02 23.45 4.30
N ILE A 179 -3.33 23.64 4.38
CA ILE A 179 -4.14 24.29 3.34
C ILE A 179 -3.60 25.71 3.09
N GLU A 180 -3.38 26.53 4.12
CA GLU A 180 -2.83 27.87 3.97
C GLU A 180 -1.46 27.89 3.27
N LYS A 181 -0.58 26.95 3.64
CA LYS A 181 0.74 26.79 3.02
C LYS A 181 0.63 26.36 1.56
N MET A 182 -0.30 25.45 1.23
CA MET A 182 -0.53 24.98 -0.14
C MET A 182 -1.07 26.15 -1.02
N VAL A 183 -2.06 26.89 -0.52
CA VAL A 183 -2.59 28.09 -1.20
C VAL A 183 -1.47 29.11 -1.45
N LYS A 184 -0.65 29.40 -0.44
CA LYS A 184 0.49 30.33 -0.58
C LYS A 184 1.52 29.82 -1.60
N ALA A 185 1.78 28.52 -1.65
CA ALA A 185 2.77 27.95 -2.57
C ALA A 185 2.31 27.94 -4.03
N THR A 186 1.00 27.78 -4.26
CA THR A 186 0.41 27.64 -5.61
C THR A 186 -0.23 28.90 -6.13
N GLY A 187 -0.68 29.80 -5.26
CA GLY A 187 -1.53 30.94 -5.61
C GLY A 187 -2.97 30.56 -6.00
N ILE A 188 -3.36 29.29 -5.82
CA ILE A 188 -4.69 28.78 -6.18
C ILE A 188 -5.59 28.87 -4.96
N GLU A 189 -6.81 29.40 -5.16
CA GLU A 189 -7.84 29.42 -4.12
C GLU A 189 -8.30 27.99 -3.78
N PHE A 190 -8.49 27.72 -2.48
CA PHE A 190 -8.86 26.40 -2.02
C PHE A 190 -10.37 26.18 -2.11
N ASP A 191 -10.78 25.14 -2.81
CA ASP A 191 -12.16 24.74 -3.04
C ASP A 191 -12.57 23.64 -2.05
N ASP A 192 -13.49 24.00 -1.13
CA ASP A 192 -13.99 23.11 -0.10
C ASP A 192 -14.86 21.97 -0.66
N GLU A 193 -15.59 22.20 -1.77
CA GLU A 193 -16.40 21.16 -2.40
C GLU A 193 -15.53 20.04 -2.96
N ARG A 194 -14.38 20.39 -3.55
CA ARG A 194 -13.40 19.42 -4.02
C ARG A 194 -12.72 18.65 -2.87
N LEU A 195 -12.48 19.31 -1.75
CA LEU A 195 -11.99 18.60 -0.54
C LEU A 195 -13.02 17.58 -0.06
N ILE A 196 -14.29 18.02 0.05
CA ILE A 196 -15.40 17.15 0.50
C ILE A 196 -15.49 15.92 -0.43
N GLU A 197 -15.56 16.14 -1.75
CA GLU A 197 -15.57 15.05 -2.72
C GLU A 197 -14.36 14.11 -2.58
N GLY A 198 -13.16 14.68 -2.38
CA GLY A 198 -11.94 13.90 -2.18
C GLY A 198 -11.99 13.03 -0.93
N VAL A 199 -12.53 13.55 0.17
CA VAL A 199 -12.66 12.80 1.44
C VAL A 199 -13.72 11.69 1.32
N GLU A 200 -14.86 11.97 0.69
CA GLU A 200 -15.90 10.96 0.42
C GLU A 200 -15.38 9.83 -0.46
N ASN A 201 -14.67 10.17 -1.53
CA ASN A 201 -14.03 9.20 -2.42
C ASN A 201 -12.99 8.36 -1.67
N GLN A 202 -12.13 8.98 -0.87
CA GLN A 202 -11.09 8.28 -0.10
C GLN A 202 -11.71 7.30 0.90
N TRP A 203 -12.75 7.72 1.64
CA TRP A 203 -13.49 6.85 2.54
C TRP A 203 -14.01 5.61 1.81
N GLU A 204 -14.73 5.84 0.71
CA GLU A 204 -15.36 4.76 -0.06
C GLU A 204 -14.33 3.80 -0.68
N ALA A 205 -13.27 4.32 -1.30
CA ALA A 205 -12.24 3.50 -1.92
C ALA A 205 -11.50 2.62 -0.87
N CYS A 206 -11.14 3.20 0.28
CA CYS A 206 -10.46 2.45 1.33
C CYS A 206 -11.37 1.44 2.02
N ARG A 207 -12.68 1.77 2.16
CA ARG A 207 -13.71 0.85 2.62
C ARG A 207 -13.86 -0.36 1.68
N LEU A 208 -13.96 -0.11 0.38
CA LEU A 208 -14.06 -1.17 -0.64
C LEU A 208 -12.80 -2.04 -0.68
N TRP A 209 -11.61 -1.44 -0.56
CA TRP A 209 -10.36 -2.21 -0.45
C TRP A 209 -10.37 -3.10 0.79
N GLY A 210 -10.81 -2.59 1.93
CA GLY A 210 -10.99 -3.39 3.14
C GLY A 210 -11.90 -4.59 2.91
N GLN A 211 -12.99 -4.42 2.17
CA GLN A 211 -13.89 -5.53 1.81
C GLN A 211 -13.22 -6.54 0.87
N VAL A 212 -12.44 -6.11 -0.13
CA VAL A 212 -11.64 -7.02 -0.97
C VAL A 212 -10.71 -7.87 -0.10
N CYS A 213 -10.05 -7.25 0.89
CA CYS A 213 -9.17 -7.96 1.81
C CYS A 213 -9.92 -8.95 2.70
N LEU A 214 -11.10 -8.58 3.21
CA LEU A 214 -11.95 -9.48 4.02
C LEU A 214 -12.46 -10.68 3.22
N LEU A 215 -12.72 -10.53 1.92
CA LEU A 215 -13.09 -11.65 1.05
C LEU A 215 -12.02 -12.72 0.95
N GLN A 216 -10.75 -12.40 1.28
CA GLN A 216 -9.67 -13.40 1.34
C GLN A 216 -9.81 -14.40 2.50
N GLN A 217 -10.75 -14.19 3.44
CA GLN A 217 -11.09 -15.18 4.47
C GLN A 217 -11.79 -16.42 3.89
N ASN A 218 -12.39 -16.31 2.70
CA ASN A 218 -13.02 -17.43 2.02
C ASN A 218 -11.99 -18.49 1.57
N THR A 219 -12.44 -19.74 1.52
CA THR A 219 -11.69 -20.86 0.95
C THR A 219 -12.51 -21.47 -0.20
N PRO A 220 -12.00 -21.49 -1.44
CA PRO A 220 -10.66 -21.03 -1.82
C PRO A 220 -10.51 -19.51 -1.78
N ALA A 221 -9.27 -19.02 -1.64
CA ALA A 221 -8.96 -17.60 -1.72
C ALA A 221 -9.26 -17.08 -3.14
N PRO A 222 -10.06 -16.00 -3.29
CA PRO A 222 -10.42 -15.47 -4.60
C PRO A 222 -9.26 -14.77 -5.33
N LEU A 223 -8.29 -14.20 -4.59
CA LEU A 223 -7.10 -13.52 -5.11
C LEU A 223 -5.84 -14.04 -4.40
N ASP A 224 -4.71 -14.06 -5.11
CA ASP A 224 -3.39 -14.28 -4.51
C ASP A 224 -2.73 -12.94 -4.10
N MET A 225 -1.68 -13.01 -3.29
CA MET A 225 -0.92 -11.86 -2.82
C MET A 225 -0.37 -11.01 -3.99
N ARG A 226 0.05 -11.64 -5.09
CA ARG A 226 0.54 -10.93 -6.28
C ARG A 226 -0.54 -10.07 -6.92
N MET A 227 -1.77 -10.60 -7.02
CA MET A 227 -2.92 -9.84 -7.50
C MET A 227 -3.23 -8.67 -6.57
N LEU A 228 -3.32 -8.93 -5.26
CA LEU A 228 -3.57 -7.89 -4.25
C LEU A 228 -2.54 -6.76 -4.35
N GLU A 229 -1.25 -7.07 -4.39
CA GLU A 229 -0.20 -6.07 -4.50
C GLU A 229 -0.26 -5.30 -5.83
N SER A 230 -0.57 -5.97 -6.94
CA SER A 230 -0.69 -5.30 -8.24
C SER A 230 -1.86 -4.33 -8.29
N PHE A 231 -3.02 -4.70 -7.72
CA PHE A 231 -4.18 -3.83 -7.63
C PHE A 231 -3.97 -2.72 -6.59
N GLY A 232 -3.38 -3.04 -5.44
CA GLY A 232 -2.99 -2.05 -4.43
C GLY A 232 -2.06 -0.98 -5.00
N ALA A 233 -1.04 -1.39 -5.76
CA ALA A 233 -0.13 -0.44 -6.41
C ALA A 233 -0.82 0.45 -7.46
N MET A 234 -1.87 -0.05 -8.14
CA MET A 234 -2.67 0.76 -9.06
C MET A 234 -3.54 1.77 -8.31
N LEU A 235 -4.24 1.35 -7.26
CA LEU A 235 -4.98 2.26 -6.39
C LEU A 235 -4.09 3.34 -5.81
N PHE A 236 -2.91 2.94 -5.35
CA PHE A 236 -1.88 3.83 -4.85
C PHE A 236 -1.44 4.88 -5.88
N SER A 237 -1.28 4.48 -7.14
CA SER A 237 -0.85 5.36 -8.22
C SER A 237 -1.93 6.36 -8.64
N VAL A 238 -3.20 5.92 -8.75
CA VAL A 238 -4.31 6.77 -9.21
C VAL A 238 -4.81 7.70 -8.09
N GLY A 239 -4.75 7.24 -6.86
CA GLY A 239 -5.24 7.91 -5.65
C GLY A 239 -6.70 7.57 -5.32
N PRO A 240 -6.95 7.06 -4.10
CA PRO A 240 -8.28 6.66 -3.64
C PRO A 240 -9.24 7.84 -3.49
N PHE A 241 -8.71 9.06 -3.38
CA PHE A 241 -9.46 10.32 -3.27
C PHE A 241 -10.02 10.81 -4.61
N ARG A 242 -9.81 10.08 -5.71
CA ARG A 242 -10.31 10.41 -7.07
C ARG A 242 -11.44 9.48 -7.48
N LYS A 243 -12.37 9.98 -8.27
CA LYS A 243 -13.44 9.16 -8.87
C LYS A 243 -12.91 7.93 -9.61
N ASP A 244 -11.84 8.10 -10.38
CA ASP A 244 -11.19 6.99 -11.10
C ASP A 244 -10.67 5.91 -10.14
N GLY A 245 -10.13 6.31 -8.99
CA GLY A 245 -9.68 5.37 -7.94
C GLY A 245 -10.85 4.58 -7.35
N VAL A 246 -11.95 5.26 -7.01
CA VAL A 246 -13.17 4.61 -6.50
C VAL A 246 -13.75 3.65 -7.55
N GLU A 247 -13.86 4.07 -8.83
CA GLU A 247 -14.33 3.23 -9.93
C GLU A 247 -13.50 1.95 -10.05
N GLY A 248 -12.18 2.09 -10.05
CA GLY A 248 -11.26 0.95 -10.17
C GLY A 248 -11.43 -0.05 -9.02
N ILE A 249 -11.48 0.43 -7.77
CA ILE A 249 -11.63 -0.46 -6.62
C ILE A 249 -13.02 -1.08 -6.54
N ARG A 250 -14.05 -0.36 -6.96
CA ARG A 250 -15.41 -0.92 -7.03
C ARG A 250 -15.47 -2.09 -8.01
N MET A 251 -14.89 -1.96 -9.20
CA MET A 251 -14.80 -3.06 -10.17
C MET A 251 -14.04 -4.27 -9.57
N LEU A 252 -12.92 -4.02 -8.88
CA LEU A 252 -12.17 -5.09 -8.21
C LEU A 252 -13.01 -5.79 -7.14
N TYR A 253 -13.72 -5.02 -6.31
CA TYR A 253 -14.58 -5.57 -5.26
C TYR A 253 -15.70 -6.44 -5.84
N GLU A 254 -16.43 -5.92 -6.85
CA GLU A 254 -17.53 -6.63 -7.50
C GLU A 254 -17.06 -7.94 -8.15
N GLU A 255 -15.92 -7.90 -8.85
CA GLU A 255 -15.32 -9.10 -9.44
C GLU A 255 -14.85 -10.08 -8.36
N THR A 256 -14.25 -9.60 -7.27
CA THR A 256 -13.79 -10.47 -6.18
C THR A 256 -14.98 -11.14 -5.49
N LEU A 257 -16.09 -10.43 -5.32
CA LEU A 257 -17.32 -10.97 -4.76
C LEU A 257 -17.93 -12.04 -5.69
N ASP A 258 -18.03 -11.78 -7.00
CA ASP A 258 -18.48 -12.78 -8.01
C ASP A 258 -17.60 -14.04 -7.97
N ARG A 259 -16.29 -13.89 -7.79
CA ARG A 259 -15.36 -15.03 -7.66
C ARG A 259 -15.67 -15.86 -6.43
N VAL A 260 -15.94 -15.24 -5.28
CA VAL A 260 -16.34 -15.94 -4.06
C VAL A 260 -17.67 -16.70 -4.28
N ASP A 261 -18.66 -16.02 -4.83
CA ASP A 261 -20.01 -16.61 -5.06
C ASP A 261 -19.96 -17.82 -6.02
N ARG A 262 -19.05 -17.80 -6.98
CA ARG A 262 -18.88 -18.86 -7.98
C ARG A 262 -17.76 -19.86 -7.63
N GLY A 263 -17.10 -19.71 -6.51
CA GLY A 263 -15.98 -20.56 -6.09
C GLY A 263 -14.76 -20.49 -7.02
N ILE A 264 -14.55 -19.34 -7.70
CA ILE A 264 -13.37 -19.13 -8.57
C ILE A 264 -12.18 -18.76 -7.68
N ALA A 265 -11.16 -19.60 -7.72
CA ALA A 265 -9.97 -19.45 -6.90
C ALA A 265 -8.85 -18.66 -7.59
N ALA A 266 -7.96 -18.10 -6.77
CA ALA A 266 -6.67 -17.62 -7.24
C ALA A 266 -5.75 -18.77 -7.69
N LEU A 267 -5.89 -19.94 -7.06
CA LEU A 267 -5.07 -21.12 -7.26
C LEU A 267 -5.95 -22.35 -7.49
N GLY A 268 -5.68 -23.10 -8.54
CA GLY A 268 -6.45 -24.30 -8.88
C GLY A 268 -6.43 -25.38 -7.80
N THR A 269 -5.36 -25.43 -7.01
CA THR A 269 -5.23 -26.32 -5.85
C THR A 269 -4.82 -25.49 -4.65
N GLU A 270 -5.69 -25.38 -3.63
CA GLU A 270 -5.37 -24.70 -2.37
C GLU A 270 -5.29 -25.74 -1.24
N ARG A 271 -4.06 -26.14 -0.88
CA ARG A 271 -3.78 -27.11 0.19
C ARG A 271 -3.39 -26.43 1.48
N CYS A 272 -2.88 -25.21 1.38
CA CYS A 272 -2.26 -24.47 2.47
C CYS A 272 -2.47 -22.98 2.26
N ARG A 273 -2.63 -22.24 3.35
CA ARG A 273 -2.84 -20.79 3.37
C ARG A 273 -1.72 -20.11 4.13
N ILE A 274 -1.09 -19.13 3.52
CA ILE A 274 0.07 -18.45 4.10
C ILE A 274 -0.17 -16.93 4.06
N LEU A 275 0.10 -16.24 5.18
CA LEU A 275 0.25 -14.78 5.17
C LEU A 275 1.68 -14.41 4.78
N TYR A 276 1.81 -13.32 4.04
CA TYR A 276 3.09 -12.70 3.77
C TYR A 276 3.13 -11.35 4.49
N ASP A 277 4.04 -11.16 5.45
CA ASP A 277 4.20 -9.89 6.14
C ASP A 277 5.51 -9.19 5.75
N GLY A 278 5.39 -7.91 5.43
CA GLY A 278 6.44 -7.05 4.91
C GLY A 278 6.07 -6.46 3.55
N GLN A 279 6.90 -5.55 3.06
CA GLN A 279 6.77 -5.08 1.68
C GLN A 279 7.15 -6.19 0.72
N PRO A 280 6.55 -6.28 -0.48
CA PRO A 280 7.03 -7.18 -1.51
C PRO A 280 8.45 -6.84 -1.94
N VAL A 281 9.18 -7.82 -2.43
CA VAL A 281 10.41 -7.60 -3.21
C VAL A 281 9.98 -7.16 -4.60
N TYR A 282 9.80 -5.85 -4.81
CA TYR A 282 9.12 -5.28 -5.99
C TYR A 282 9.77 -5.64 -7.33
N TYR A 283 11.09 -5.80 -7.37
CA TYR A 283 11.82 -6.24 -8.56
C TYR A 283 11.79 -7.76 -8.78
N ARG A 284 11.18 -8.51 -7.85
CA ARG A 284 11.07 -9.97 -7.89
C ARG A 284 9.69 -10.46 -7.40
N MET A 285 8.64 -9.86 -7.94
CA MET A 285 7.26 -10.20 -7.57
C MET A 285 6.88 -11.67 -7.83
N SER A 286 7.64 -12.40 -8.65
CA SER A 286 7.49 -13.84 -8.84
C SER A 286 7.68 -14.65 -7.56
N LEU A 287 8.44 -14.16 -6.58
CA LEU A 287 8.57 -14.80 -5.27
C LEU A 287 7.23 -14.93 -4.53
N LEU A 288 6.28 -14.03 -4.78
CA LEU A 288 4.93 -14.10 -4.18
C LEU A 288 4.09 -15.26 -4.75
N ARG A 289 4.47 -15.84 -5.88
CA ARG A 289 3.82 -17.00 -6.49
C ARG A 289 4.64 -18.27 -6.37
N TYR A 290 5.85 -18.20 -5.82
CA TYR A 290 6.68 -19.38 -5.65
C TYR A 290 5.98 -20.50 -4.84
N PRO A 291 5.26 -20.21 -3.73
CA PRO A 291 4.52 -21.22 -2.98
C PRO A 291 3.39 -21.90 -3.75
N ASN A 292 2.86 -21.27 -4.82
CA ASN A 292 1.75 -21.81 -5.59
C ASN A 292 2.04 -23.20 -6.17
N GLN A 293 3.31 -23.49 -6.53
CA GLN A 293 3.71 -24.81 -7.02
C GLN A 293 3.59 -25.94 -5.99
N TYR A 294 3.36 -25.60 -4.72
CA TYR A 294 3.07 -26.52 -3.61
C TYR A 294 1.57 -26.54 -3.25
N GLY A 295 0.73 -25.83 -3.98
CA GLY A 295 -0.66 -25.61 -3.61
C GLY A 295 -0.80 -24.72 -2.37
N ALA A 296 0.19 -23.86 -2.09
CA ALA A 296 0.16 -22.93 -0.98
C ALA A 296 -0.21 -21.52 -1.48
N ALA A 297 -1.40 -21.05 -1.11
CA ALA A 297 -1.89 -19.72 -1.48
C ALA A 297 -1.36 -18.66 -0.51
N LEU A 298 -0.67 -17.65 -1.02
CA LEU A 298 -0.42 -16.42 -0.26
C LEU A 298 -1.69 -15.56 -0.29
N VAL A 299 -2.40 -15.52 0.84
CA VAL A 299 -3.73 -14.89 0.92
C VAL A 299 -3.69 -13.40 1.27
N GLY A 300 -2.52 -12.81 1.40
CA GLY A 300 -2.28 -11.42 1.75
C GLY A 300 -1.42 -11.29 3.00
N GLY A 301 -1.45 -10.14 3.63
CA GLY A 301 -0.71 -9.88 4.87
C GLY A 301 -0.99 -8.50 5.43
N ARG A 302 -0.42 -8.23 6.60
CA ARG A 302 -0.67 -6.98 7.32
C ARG A 302 -0.36 -5.75 6.48
N PHE A 303 0.78 -5.75 5.76
CA PHE A 303 1.14 -4.63 4.88
C PHE A 303 0.08 -4.36 3.83
N THR A 304 -0.33 -5.37 3.06
CA THR A 304 -1.34 -5.27 2.00
C THR A 304 -2.68 -4.78 2.52
N TYR A 305 -3.11 -5.32 3.66
CA TYR A 305 -4.43 -5.02 4.24
C TYR A 305 -4.47 -3.63 4.87
N ALA A 306 -3.43 -3.25 5.59
CA ALA A 306 -3.38 -1.99 6.31
C ALA A 306 -2.99 -0.80 5.43
N MET A 307 -2.29 -1.00 4.31
CA MET A 307 -1.79 0.09 3.46
C MET A 307 -2.92 0.97 2.93
N HIS A 308 -4.00 0.36 2.49
CA HIS A 308 -5.14 1.07 1.87
C HIS A 308 -6.47 0.76 2.53
N GLY A 309 -6.56 -0.30 3.34
CA GLY A 309 -7.80 -0.79 3.90
C GLY A 309 -8.29 0.01 5.11
N SER A 310 -9.60 0.17 5.19
CA SER A 310 -10.28 0.66 6.37
C SER A 310 -11.32 -0.36 6.82
N TYR A 311 -11.39 -0.58 8.13
CA TYR A 311 -12.16 -1.66 8.73
C TYR A 311 -12.91 -1.16 9.96
N SER A 312 -14.02 -1.80 10.29
CA SER A 312 -14.53 -1.79 11.65
C SER A 312 -13.76 -2.84 12.48
N ILE A 313 -13.45 -2.52 13.71
CA ILE A 313 -12.78 -3.44 14.63
C ILE A 313 -13.69 -3.60 15.85
N ALA A 314 -14.16 -4.84 16.08
CA ALA A 314 -14.98 -5.17 17.23
C ALA A 314 -14.15 -5.17 18.52
N GLU A 315 -14.80 -5.20 19.70
CA GLU A 315 -14.13 -5.21 21.00
C GLU A 315 -13.20 -6.41 21.19
N ASP A 316 -13.54 -7.56 20.58
CA ASP A 316 -12.70 -8.77 20.59
C ASP A 316 -11.55 -8.71 19.56
N GLY A 317 -11.41 -7.59 18.84
CA GLY A 317 -10.42 -7.37 17.81
C GLY A 317 -10.75 -7.98 16.44
N THR A 318 -11.95 -8.53 16.24
CA THR A 318 -12.37 -9.07 14.93
C THR A 318 -12.53 -7.93 13.92
N TRP A 319 -11.96 -8.11 12.74
CA TRP A 319 -12.07 -7.14 11.65
C TRP A 319 -13.33 -7.39 10.84
N GLY A 320 -14.09 -6.34 10.63
CA GLY A 320 -15.29 -6.33 9.83
C GLY A 320 -15.30 -5.21 8.78
N PRO A 321 -16.29 -5.21 7.87
CA PRO A 321 -16.42 -4.15 6.89
C PRO A 321 -16.67 -2.80 7.55
N LEU A 322 -15.94 -1.76 7.12
CA LEU A 322 -16.24 -0.39 7.53
C LEU A 322 -17.58 0.03 6.92
N PRO A 323 -18.54 0.60 7.69
CA PRO A 323 -19.76 1.15 7.14
C PRO A 323 -19.48 2.34 6.20
N SER A 324 -20.34 2.58 5.22
CA SER A 324 -20.33 3.81 4.44
C SER A 324 -20.70 5.02 5.30
N LEU A 325 -20.31 6.22 4.88
CA LEU A 325 -20.70 7.46 5.58
C LEU A 325 -22.23 7.58 5.73
N LYS A 326 -22.98 7.12 4.72
CA LYS A 326 -24.44 7.11 4.77
C LYS A 326 -25.00 6.19 5.86
N GLU A 327 -24.42 4.98 5.99
CA GLU A 327 -24.83 4.02 7.04
C GLU A 327 -24.48 4.54 8.44
N LEU A 328 -23.41 5.32 8.56
CA LEU A 328 -23.04 6.02 9.80
C LEU A 328 -23.87 7.27 10.08
N GLY A 329 -24.75 7.68 9.15
CA GLY A 329 -25.51 8.93 9.26
C GLY A 329 -24.66 10.20 9.14
N ILE A 330 -23.44 10.08 8.61
CA ILE A 330 -22.50 11.20 8.45
C ILE A 330 -22.77 11.90 7.11
N THR A 331 -22.95 13.20 7.17
CA THR A 331 -23.04 14.10 6.01
C THR A 331 -21.98 15.18 6.14
N ILE A 332 -21.12 15.29 5.14
CA ILE A 332 -20.06 16.30 5.10
C ILE A 332 -20.62 17.54 4.38
N ARG A 333 -20.62 18.70 5.04
CA ARG A 333 -21.17 19.96 4.52
C ARG A 333 -20.15 21.10 4.51
N THR A 334 -19.15 21.02 5.36
CA THR A 334 -18.16 22.06 5.57
C THR A 334 -16.75 21.48 5.48
N ARG A 335 -15.75 22.37 5.35
CA ARG A 335 -14.33 22.01 5.46
C ARG A 335 -14.06 21.26 6.76
N ASP A 336 -14.56 21.74 7.87
CA ASP A 336 -14.33 21.13 9.18
C ASP A 336 -14.96 19.75 9.31
N ASP A 337 -16.13 19.53 8.72
CA ASP A 337 -16.72 18.19 8.65
C ASP A 337 -15.79 17.24 7.85
N ALA A 338 -15.27 17.71 6.71
CA ALA A 338 -14.36 16.92 5.87
C ALA A 338 -13.06 16.60 6.61
N LEU A 339 -12.45 17.58 7.27
CA LEU A 339 -11.22 17.39 8.05
C LEU A 339 -11.43 16.45 9.23
N ARG A 340 -12.58 16.51 9.89
CA ARG A 340 -12.95 15.59 10.98
C ARG A 340 -13.08 14.17 10.48
N VAL A 341 -13.79 13.95 9.37
CA VAL A 341 -13.91 12.62 8.74
C VAL A 341 -12.56 12.10 8.30
N LEU A 342 -11.72 12.95 7.72
CA LEU A 342 -10.36 12.56 7.31
C LEU A 342 -9.49 12.18 8.52
N ALA A 343 -9.60 12.93 9.65
CA ALA A 343 -8.91 12.62 10.90
C ALA A 343 -9.32 11.23 11.42
N ASP A 344 -10.62 10.96 11.52
CA ASP A 344 -11.15 9.68 11.98
C ASP A 344 -10.73 8.54 11.04
N HIS A 345 -10.77 8.78 9.74
CA HIS A 345 -10.29 7.82 8.76
C HIS A 345 -8.82 7.46 8.96
N CYS A 346 -7.96 8.45 9.17
CA CYS A 346 -6.52 8.23 9.33
C CYS A 346 -6.15 7.58 10.68
N MET A 347 -6.86 7.94 11.76
CA MET A 347 -6.47 7.57 13.13
C MET A 347 -7.25 6.39 13.71
N LEU A 348 -8.53 6.21 13.34
CA LEU A 348 -9.43 5.26 13.99
C LEU A 348 -9.83 4.08 13.10
N ASN A 349 -9.98 4.27 11.80
CA ASN A 349 -10.57 3.26 10.92
C ASN A 349 -9.52 2.41 10.17
N ARG A 350 -8.24 2.63 10.43
CA ARG A 350 -7.15 1.84 9.86
C ARG A 350 -6.56 0.90 10.90
N PRO A 351 -6.09 -0.27 10.48
CA PRO A 351 -5.19 -1.07 11.30
C PRO A 351 -3.98 -0.24 11.70
N LEU A 352 -3.43 -0.56 12.88
CA LEU A 352 -2.37 0.24 13.51
C LEU A 352 -1.01 0.16 12.80
N MET A 353 -0.96 -0.14 11.49
CA MET A 353 0.27 -0.19 10.72
C MET A 353 1.05 1.14 10.76
N TRP A 354 0.32 2.25 10.89
CA TRP A 354 0.89 3.60 10.92
C TRP A 354 1.40 4.00 12.31
N THR A 355 1.34 3.09 13.26
CA THR A 355 1.85 3.25 14.59
C THR A 355 2.85 2.14 14.85
N GLU A 356 4.05 2.47 15.30
CA GLU A 356 5.10 1.50 15.63
C GLU A 356 4.84 0.80 16.98
N TYR A 357 3.56 0.73 17.41
CA TYR A 357 3.22 0.10 18.69
C TYR A 357 3.25 -1.43 18.54
N ILE A 358 4.37 -2.03 18.92
CA ILE A 358 4.66 -3.45 18.75
C ILE A 358 3.57 -4.37 19.33
N PRO A 359 3.00 -4.14 20.54
CA PRO A 359 1.92 -4.99 21.04
C PRO A 359 0.69 -5.05 20.12
N SER A 360 0.29 -3.93 19.53
CA SER A 360 -0.82 -3.91 18.56
C SER A 360 -0.46 -4.68 17.29
N LYS A 361 0.77 -4.55 16.78
CA LYS A 361 1.26 -5.32 15.64
C LYS A 361 1.21 -6.83 15.92
N VAL A 362 1.64 -7.26 17.10
CA VAL A 362 1.55 -8.66 17.52
C VAL A 362 0.09 -9.14 17.54
N GLN A 363 -0.79 -8.34 18.12
CA GLN A 363 -2.22 -8.66 18.17
C GLN A 363 -2.84 -8.75 16.77
N GLU A 364 -2.51 -7.83 15.85
CA GLU A 364 -2.96 -7.87 14.46
C GLU A 364 -2.52 -9.17 13.76
N HIS A 365 -1.28 -9.63 13.98
CA HIS A 365 -0.81 -10.90 13.40
C HIS A 365 -1.56 -12.11 13.95
N ILE A 366 -1.84 -12.13 15.26
CA ILE A 366 -2.65 -13.18 15.89
C ILE A 366 -4.05 -13.22 15.25
N MET A 367 -4.70 -12.06 15.12
CA MET A 367 -6.03 -11.95 14.52
C MET A 367 -6.03 -12.36 13.05
N LEU A 368 -5.09 -11.87 12.25
CA LEU A 368 -4.95 -12.25 10.85
C LEU A 368 -4.70 -13.76 10.71
N ALA A 369 -3.83 -14.35 11.52
CA ALA A 369 -3.54 -15.78 11.47
C ALA A 369 -4.76 -16.64 11.84
N ARG A 370 -5.60 -16.16 12.77
CA ARG A 370 -6.85 -16.81 13.17
C ARG A 370 -7.93 -16.64 12.10
N ASP A 371 -8.24 -15.39 11.73
CA ASP A 371 -9.45 -15.04 10.97
C ASP A 371 -9.32 -15.40 9.48
N TRP A 372 -8.11 -15.38 8.93
CA TRP A 372 -7.83 -15.88 7.57
C TRP A 372 -7.50 -17.38 7.53
N ASN A 373 -7.62 -18.06 8.68
CA ASN A 373 -7.40 -19.51 8.82
C ASN A 373 -6.10 -19.99 8.16
N VAL A 374 -4.98 -19.31 8.48
CA VAL A 374 -3.70 -19.62 7.85
C VAL A 374 -2.94 -20.74 8.56
N ASP A 375 -2.15 -21.46 7.80
CA ASP A 375 -1.28 -22.55 8.28
C ASP A 375 0.12 -22.04 8.63
N GLY A 376 0.53 -20.94 8.03
CA GLY A 376 1.84 -20.35 8.26
C GLY A 376 1.96 -18.88 7.89
N VAL A 377 3.07 -18.27 8.29
CA VAL A 377 3.40 -16.87 7.99
C VAL A 377 4.82 -16.76 7.47
N LEU A 378 4.98 -16.05 6.35
CA LEU A 378 6.26 -15.73 5.74
C LEU A 378 6.57 -14.25 6.02
N TYR A 379 7.67 -13.99 6.73
CA TYR A 379 8.12 -12.65 7.11
C TYR A 379 9.25 -12.17 6.21
N HIS A 380 9.03 -11.10 5.46
CA HIS A 380 10.10 -10.38 4.78
C HIS A 380 10.64 -9.29 5.70
N LEU A 381 11.87 -9.47 6.16
CA LEU A 381 12.60 -8.49 6.94
C LEU A 381 13.29 -7.51 5.97
N ASP A 382 12.58 -6.46 5.60
CA ASP A 382 13.14 -5.41 4.73
C ASP A 382 14.29 -4.68 5.45
N LEU A 383 15.50 -4.81 4.91
CA LEU A 383 16.73 -4.28 5.51
C LEU A 383 16.68 -2.77 5.72
N GLY A 384 16.01 -2.03 4.82
CA GLY A 384 15.89 -0.58 4.86
C GLY A 384 14.63 -0.06 5.55
N CYS A 385 13.57 -0.86 5.67
CA CYS A 385 12.29 -0.43 6.23
C CYS A 385 12.15 -0.79 7.71
N LYS A 386 12.75 0.01 8.58
CA LYS A 386 12.68 -0.19 10.04
C LYS A 386 11.24 -0.10 10.57
N PHE A 387 10.40 0.71 9.93
CA PHE A 387 9.00 0.88 10.28
C PHE A 387 8.18 -0.41 10.15
N ILE A 388 8.29 -1.13 9.03
CA ILE A 388 7.55 -2.38 8.81
C ILE A 388 8.23 -3.55 9.54
N ALA A 389 9.55 -3.59 9.57
CA ALA A 389 10.29 -4.68 10.21
C ALA A 389 10.24 -4.66 11.76
N ALA A 390 9.99 -3.49 12.39
CA ALA A 390 9.85 -3.40 13.84
C ALA A 390 8.77 -4.37 14.36
N GLY A 391 9.09 -5.14 15.41
CA GLY A 391 8.16 -6.09 16.04
C GLY A 391 7.91 -7.39 15.25
N HIS A 392 8.61 -7.64 14.13
CA HIS A 392 8.48 -8.90 13.39
C HIS A 392 8.85 -10.12 14.24
N GLN A 393 9.87 -10.04 15.10
CA GLN A 393 10.27 -11.17 15.93
C GLN A 393 9.22 -11.50 16.99
N GLU A 394 8.65 -10.49 17.63
CA GLU A 394 7.58 -10.64 18.61
C GLU A 394 6.33 -11.23 17.96
N ALA A 395 5.95 -10.71 16.78
CA ALA A 395 4.82 -11.22 16.01
C ALA A 395 5.04 -12.68 15.57
N ARG A 396 6.25 -13.00 15.08
CA ARG A 396 6.63 -14.35 14.70
C ARG A 396 6.52 -15.33 15.87
N LEU A 397 7.06 -14.98 17.03
CA LEU A 397 6.97 -15.81 18.24
C LEU A 397 5.52 -16.03 18.68
N ALA A 398 4.70 -14.97 18.63
CA ALA A 398 3.28 -15.09 18.97
C ALA A 398 2.54 -16.04 18.02
N VAL A 399 2.78 -15.97 16.72
CA VAL A 399 2.19 -16.87 15.71
C VAL A 399 2.69 -18.30 15.88
N GLN A 400 3.98 -18.50 16.21
CA GLN A 400 4.51 -19.83 16.54
C GLN A 400 3.84 -20.44 17.77
N ASN A 401 3.56 -19.62 18.79
CA ASN A 401 2.83 -20.08 20.00
C ASN A 401 1.39 -20.50 19.70
N MET A 402 0.81 -20.08 18.56
CA MET A 402 -0.46 -20.58 18.05
C MET A 402 -0.32 -21.93 17.32
N GLY A 403 0.88 -22.49 17.23
CA GLY A 403 1.17 -23.75 16.50
C GLY A 403 1.26 -23.55 14.98
N LYS A 404 1.43 -22.32 14.49
CA LYS A 404 1.58 -22.03 13.05
C LYS A 404 3.05 -22.04 12.64
N SER A 405 3.32 -22.52 11.42
CA SER A 405 4.66 -22.48 10.84
C SER A 405 5.09 -21.07 10.48
N THR A 406 6.37 -20.74 10.67
CA THR A 406 6.88 -19.42 10.26
C THR A 406 8.23 -19.52 9.57
N MET A 407 8.45 -18.65 8.60
CA MET A 407 9.73 -18.45 7.94
C MET A 407 10.03 -16.96 7.90
N SER A 408 11.31 -16.59 7.96
CA SER A 408 11.78 -15.22 7.73
C SER A 408 12.91 -15.23 6.72
N PHE A 409 12.95 -14.21 5.86
CA PHE A 409 14.09 -13.94 4.98
C PHE A 409 14.38 -12.45 4.95
N GLU A 410 15.60 -12.09 4.58
CA GLU A 410 16.08 -10.71 4.50
C GLU A 410 16.28 -10.31 3.03
N ALA A 411 15.80 -9.13 2.67
CA ALA A 411 16.06 -8.48 1.39
C ALA A 411 15.73 -6.99 1.51
N SER A 412 16.07 -6.20 0.51
CA SER A 412 15.49 -4.87 0.33
C SER A 412 14.32 -4.92 -0.65
N SER A 413 13.25 -4.20 -0.37
CA SER A 413 12.07 -4.17 -1.26
C SER A 413 12.36 -3.64 -2.67
N SER A 414 13.36 -2.76 -2.82
CA SER A 414 13.64 -2.06 -4.08
C SER A 414 15.12 -1.99 -4.47
N ASP A 415 16.03 -2.64 -3.74
CA ASP A 415 17.46 -2.71 -4.08
C ASP A 415 17.85 -4.14 -4.45
N PRO A 416 18.05 -4.43 -5.75
CA PRO A 416 18.35 -5.79 -6.21
C PRO A 416 19.64 -6.39 -5.65
N ARG A 417 20.56 -5.57 -5.15
CA ARG A 417 21.86 -6.01 -4.61
C ARG A 417 21.73 -6.75 -3.26
N ASP A 418 20.56 -6.63 -2.60
CA ASP A 418 20.35 -7.18 -1.26
C ASP A 418 19.54 -8.49 -1.27
N LEU A 419 19.28 -9.09 -2.44
CA LEU A 419 18.59 -10.37 -2.55
C LEU A 419 19.52 -11.47 -3.04
N THR A 420 19.64 -12.54 -2.26
CA THR A 420 20.20 -13.80 -2.69
C THR A 420 19.05 -14.75 -3.02
N GLU A 421 18.51 -14.65 -4.25
CA GLU A 421 17.29 -15.34 -4.68
C GLU A 421 17.32 -16.85 -4.42
N GLY A 422 18.42 -17.53 -4.79
CA GLY A 422 18.56 -18.97 -4.60
C GLY A 422 18.42 -19.37 -3.13
N GLN A 423 19.02 -18.59 -2.20
CA GLN A 423 18.89 -18.86 -0.78
C GLN A 423 17.45 -18.68 -0.28
N VAL A 424 16.75 -17.65 -0.74
CA VAL A 424 15.35 -17.41 -0.36
C VAL A 424 14.44 -18.53 -0.87
N VAL A 425 14.66 -18.99 -2.11
CA VAL A 425 13.94 -20.11 -2.71
C VAL A 425 14.18 -21.40 -1.91
N ASP A 426 15.42 -21.73 -1.56
CA ASP A 426 15.77 -22.93 -0.76
C ASP A 426 15.12 -22.87 0.65
N GLN A 427 15.05 -21.68 1.24
CA GLN A 427 14.36 -21.47 2.53
C GLN A 427 12.85 -21.67 2.39
N MET A 428 12.23 -21.15 1.30
CA MET A 428 10.81 -21.38 1.02
C MET A 428 10.50 -22.86 0.79
N ASP A 429 11.34 -23.57 0.05
CA ASP A 429 11.20 -25.02 -0.15
C ASP A 429 11.26 -25.78 1.17
N THR A 430 12.23 -25.46 2.01
CA THR A 430 12.37 -26.06 3.35
C THR A 430 11.15 -25.78 4.22
N PHE A 431 10.65 -24.54 4.21
CA PHE A 431 9.48 -24.13 4.96
C PHE A 431 8.23 -24.90 4.52
N LEU A 432 7.97 -24.97 3.20
CA LEU A 432 6.80 -25.66 2.65
C LEU A 432 6.85 -27.18 2.89
N ARG A 433 8.03 -27.79 2.73
CA ARG A 433 8.24 -29.22 3.01
C ARG A 433 8.06 -29.55 4.49
N ASN A 434 8.52 -28.70 5.40
CA ASN A 434 8.29 -28.86 6.84
C ASN A 434 6.82 -28.78 7.23
N MET A 435 5.99 -28.11 6.41
CA MET A 435 4.53 -28.12 6.54
C MET A 435 3.87 -29.36 5.91
N GLY A 436 4.67 -30.33 5.41
CA GLY A 436 4.20 -31.56 4.79
C GLY A 436 3.77 -31.41 3.34
N LEU A 437 4.12 -30.31 2.68
CA LEU A 437 3.76 -30.05 1.29
C LEU A 437 4.81 -30.62 0.32
N THR A 438 4.34 -31.11 -0.82
CA THR A 438 5.17 -31.51 -1.95
C THR A 438 4.71 -30.74 -3.18
N PRO A 439 5.59 -30.48 -4.16
CA PRO A 439 5.18 -29.85 -5.41
C PRO A 439 4.00 -30.58 -6.05
N THR A 440 3.07 -29.82 -6.64
CA THR A 440 1.92 -30.37 -7.38
C THR A 440 2.38 -30.98 -8.70
N GLU A 441 1.73 -32.07 -9.16
CA GLU A 441 2.09 -32.74 -10.43
C GLU A 441 1.95 -31.80 -11.63
N ASP A 442 1.03 -30.84 -11.54
CA ASP A 442 0.76 -29.91 -12.62
C ASP A 442 1.87 -28.86 -12.81
N GLY A 443 2.83 -28.72 -11.87
CA GLY A 443 4.01 -27.84 -11.97
C GLY A 443 3.74 -26.42 -12.56
N ASN A 444 2.51 -26.21 -12.98
CA ASN A 444 1.95 -25.07 -13.68
C ASN A 444 1.21 -24.12 -12.75
N GLY A 445 1.74 -23.86 -11.56
CA GLY A 445 1.40 -22.62 -10.91
C GLY A 445 1.92 -21.49 -11.79
N HIS A 446 1.10 -20.95 -12.67
CA HIS A 446 1.39 -19.85 -13.59
C HIS A 446 2.86 -19.74 -14.05
N ARG A 447 3.15 -20.11 -15.30
CA ARG A 447 4.45 -19.82 -15.91
C ARG A 447 4.71 -18.31 -15.83
N ALA A 448 5.94 -17.96 -15.51
CA ALA A 448 6.45 -16.59 -15.66
C ALA A 448 6.29 -16.18 -17.14
N GLY A 449 5.17 -15.58 -17.49
CA GLY A 449 4.83 -15.23 -18.88
C GLY A 449 3.44 -14.61 -19.01
N ASP A 450 2.57 -14.81 -18.03
CA ASP A 450 1.18 -14.31 -18.10
C ASP A 450 1.01 -12.90 -17.49
N ASP A 451 2.09 -12.21 -17.22
CA ASP A 451 2.12 -10.90 -16.55
C ASP A 451 2.82 -9.80 -17.40
N GLU A 452 2.55 -9.71 -18.70
CA GLU A 452 2.89 -8.49 -19.46
C GLU A 452 1.82 -7.41 -19.36
#